data_24c392e57ec0bad898624df18df0269d
#
_entry.id   24c392e57ec0bad898624df18df0269d
#
_cell.length_a   1.000
_cell.length_b   1.000
_cell.length_c   1.000
_cell.angle_alpha   90.00
_cell.angle_beta   90.00
_cell.angle_gamma   90.00
#
_symmetry.space_group_name_H-M   'P 1'
#
loop_
_entity.id
_entity.type
_entity.pdbx_description
1 polymer ?
#
loop_
_entity_poly.entity_id
_entity_poly.type
_entity_poly.pdbx_seq_one_letter_code
_entity_poly.pdbx_strand_id
1 'polypeptide(L)'
;MSPWWRSPPAGRLPWRAVDGPPVHANGVFPFDPGRRRFLKRSAAFLAGMTIPASLARSGPRGKPTILVVSGWQDVNIGDIGHTPGLLRVLDTFIPGARVILWKKGGGRQVHEFLRKHFPRVDIIYGNAEPGGEIKERGITDAFREADLMVHGSGPSVVGQAHLEAWAKHTNKPFGIFGTTIQHVDEGLKALLRKASFIYTRETASVAVLEKAGLSGPHISFAPDATFFMDVRDDPKGLRFMEEHGLQDRKFICVVPRLRITPYYKFTRNEYTAERIREIEELNDRCKGPDHAKLREAMIAWVRETGNKVLACPEMTYEVDLLDELLVAPLPDDVKPFVVKRGYWLPDEAASIYARAHAVLSFECHSPIIAAANGTPCFYLRQPEDTIKGQMYYDLGFDDWTFEIERTEGRQVADRLREVWTGYPRALARLAESMGKVRIIYARATAAMEELLQPGKA
;
A
#
# COMPACT_ATOMS: atom_id res chain seq x y z
N MET A 1 24.22 16.07 20.08
CA MET A 1 24.27 17.07 19.00
C MET A 1 24.76 16.37 17.73
N SER A 2 23.87 15.97 16.84
CA SER A 2 24.20 15.39 15.53
C SER A 2 23.37 16.15 14.48
N PRO A 3 24.00 16.68 13.42
CA PRO A 3 23.33 17.49 12.42
C PRO A 3 22.82 16.61 11.28
N TRP A 4 21.53 16.40 11.20
CA TRP A 4 20.89 15.52 10.21
C TRP A 4 20.03 16.27 9.19
N TRP A 5 20.52 17.34 8.59
CA TRP A 5 19.89 17.97 7.43
C TRP A 5 20.91 18.74 6.59
N ARG A 6 21.60 18.06 5.67
CA ARG A 6 22.17 18.70 4.49
C ARG A 6 21.77 17.91 3.25
N SER A 7 21.01 18.57 2.38
CA SER A 7 20.64 18.06 1.05
C SER A 7 21.92 17.92 0.20
N PRO A 8 22.08 16.82 -0.58
CA PRO A 8 23.12 16.73 -1.58
C PRO A 8 22.75 17.55 -2.83
N PRO A 9 23.72 18.08 -3.58
CA PRO A 9 23.49 18.85 -4.78
C PRO A 9 22.98 17.97 -5.92
N ALA A 10 22.14 18.56 -6.77
CA ALA A 10 21.57 17.95 -7.96
C ALA A 10 22.64 17.61 -9.00
N GLY A 11 23.00 16.35 -9.09
CA GLY A 11 23.80 15.79 -10.17
C GLY A 11 22.95 14.94 -11.10
N ARG A 12 22.79 15.37 -12.34
CA ARG A 12 22.13 14.58 -13.40
C ARG A 12 23.02 13.41 -13.78
N LEU A 13 22.51 12.20 -13.73
CA LEU A 13 23.09 11.03 -14.38
C LEU A 13 22.31 10.75 -15.69
N PRO A 14 23.00 10.51 -16.82
CA PRO A 14 22.35 10.24 -18.10
C PRO A 14 21.97 8.77 -18.18
N TRP A 15 20.68 8.50 -18.43
CA TRP A 15 20.19 7.17 -18.76
C TRP A 15 20.39 6.91 -20.26
N ARG A 16 21.13 5.86 -20.61
CA ARG A 16 21.15 5.31 -21.96
C ARG A 16 19.99 4.32 -22.09
N ALA A 17 19.15 4.55 -23.09
CA ALA A 17 18.15 3.61 -23.55
C ALA A 17 18.85 2.36 -24.09
N VAL A 18 18.35 1.18 -23.72
CA VAL A 18 18.69 -0.09 -24.36
C VAL A 18 17.51 -0.47 -25.24
N ASP A 19 17.73 -0.47 -26.53
CA ASP A 19 16.74 -0.83 -27.55
C ASP A 19 16.39 -2.31 -27.47
N GLY A 20 15.12 -2.63 -27.25
CA GLY A 20 14.54 -3.96 -27.43
C GLY A 20 13.64 -4.00 -28.69
N PRO A 21 13.46 -5.16 -29.34
CA PRO A 21 12.78 -5.24 -30.63
C PRO A 21 11.28 -4.96 -30.55
N PRO A 22 10.65 -4.53 -31.68
CA PRO A 22 9.28 -4.04 -31.71
C PRO A 22 8.25 -5.17 -31.52
N VAL A 23 7.28 -4.92 -30.62
CA VAL A 23 6.10 -5.78 -30.45
C VAL A 23 4.96 -5.25 -31.31
N HIS A 24 4.49 -6.06 -32.24
CA HIS A 24 3.34 -5.75 -33.10
C HIS A 24 2.04 -5.62 -32.29
N ALA A 25 1.33 -4.53 -32.52
CA ALA A 25 -0.05 -4.32 -32.10
C ALA A 25 -1.00 -5.22 -32.92
N ASN A 26 -1.89 -5.94 -32.24
CA ASN A 26 -3.31 -6.17 -32.54
C ASN A 26 -3.83 -7.42 -31.83
N GLY A 27 -4.90 -7.27 -31.07
CA GLY A 27 -5.62 -8.42 -30.49
C GLY A 27 -6.53 -8.06 -29.32
N VAL A 28 -7.69 -7.48 -29.62
CA VAL A 28 -8.82 -7.44 -28.70
C VAL A 28 -9.36 -8.87 -28.56
N PHE A 29 -9.39 -9.43 -27.35
CA PHE A 29 -10.05 -10.71 -27.08
C PHE A 29 -11.28 -10.50 -26.18
N PRO A 30 -12.46 -10.99 -26.59
CA PRO A 30 -13.66 -10.99 -25.76
C PRO A 30 -13.59 -12.10 -24.69
N PHE A 31 -14.28 -11.86 -23.59
CA PHE A 31 -14.41 -12.75 -22.44
C PHE A 31 -15.18 -14.03 -22.83
N ASP A 32 -14.51 -15.21 -22.74
CA ASP A 32 -15.11 -16.52 -23.01
C ASP A 32 -15.25 -17.35 -21.72
N PRO A 33 -16.46 -17.80 -21.32
CA PRO A 33 -16.71 -18.63 -20.14
C PRO A 33 -16.31 -20.12 -20.29
N GLY A 34 -15.71 -20.55 -21.42
CA GLY A 34 -15.56 -21.96 -21.80
C GLY A 34 -14.34 -22.73 -21.26
N ARG A 35 -13.39 -22.14 -20.52
CA ARG A 35 -12.12 -22.80 -20.14
C ARG A 35 -12.15 -23.73 -18.91
N ARG A 36 -13.26 -24.43 -18.67
CA ARG A 36 -13.31 -25.55 -17.67
C ARG A 36 -13.06 -26.95 -18.22
N ARG A 37 -12.53 -27.15 -19.43
CA ARG A 37 -12.42 -28.49 -20.07
C ARG A 37 -11.07 -28.82 -20.68
N PHE A 38 -9.91 -28.47 -20.06
CA PHE A 38 -8.62 -28.86 -20.65
C PHE A 38 -7.61 -29.48 -19.66
N LEU A 39 -8.07 -30.17 -18.63
CA LEU A 39 -7.19 -30.92 -17.72
C LEU A 39 -7.76 -32.33 -17.44
N LYS A 40 -8.00 -33.10 -18.47
CA LYS A 40 -8.20 -34.56 -18.36
C LYS A 40 -7.73 -35.22 -19.63
N ARG A 41 -6.42 -35.51 -19.75
CA ARG A 41 -5.83 -36.57 -20.59
C ARG A 41 -4.30 -36.46 -20.60
N SER A 42 -3.64 -37.04 -19.61
CA SER A 42 -2.27 -37.57 -19.70
C SER A 42 -2.01 -38.41 -18.45
N ALA A 43 -2.63 -39.59 -18.39
CA ALA A 43 -2.30 -40.64 -17.46
C ALA A 43 -2.13 -41.88 -18.29
N ALA A 44 -0.90 -42.23 -18.69
CA ALA A 44 -0.43 -43.57 -19.02
C ALA A 44 0.99 -43.46 -19.61
N PHE A 45 2.01 -43.62 -18.80
CA PHE A 45 3.28 -44.27 -19.10
C PHE A 45 4.24 -44.13 -17.92
N LEU A 46 4.20 -45.05 -16.97
CA LEU A 46 5.30 -45.29 -16.04
C LEU A 46 5.13 -46.70 -15.44
N ALA A 47 5.68 -47.66 -16.16
CA ALA A 47 6.00 -48.95 -15.56
C ALA A 47 7.52 -49.04 -15.40
N GLY A 48 7.99 -49.32 -14.20
CA GLY A 48 9.30 -49.88 -13.94
C GLY A 48 10.43 -48.93 -13.56
N MET A 49 10.44 -48.40 -12.33
CA MET A 49 11.67 -48.09 -11.57
C MET A 49 11.42 -48.37 -10.11
N THR A 50 12.09 -49.38 -9.57
CA THR A 50 12.14 -49.66 -8.11
C THR A 50 12.96 -48.57 -7.44
N ILE A 51 12.27 -47.73 -6.67
CA ILE A 51 12.89 -46.70 -5.79
C ILE A 51 13.15 -47.39 -4.42
N PRO A 52 14.35 -47.27 -3.85
CA PRO A 52 14.63 -47.86 -2.54
C PRO A 52 13.80 -47.13 -1.44
N ALA A 53 13.19 -47.94 -0.58
CA ALA A 53 12.35 -47.53 0.52
C ALA A 53 13.20 -46.91 1.65
N SER A 54 13.49 -45.60 1.58
CA SER A 54 13.92 -44.77 2.70
C SER A 54 13.25 -43.40 2.62
N LEU A 55 11.93 -43.41 2.41
CA LEU A 55 11.12 -42.20 2.62
C LEU A 55 10.54 -42.30 4.03
N ALA A 56 11.14 -41.50 4.92
CA ALA A 56 10.55 -41.20 6.23
C ALA A 56 9.06 -40.87 6.04
N ARG A 57 8.19 -41.56 6.77
CA ARG A 57 6.75 -41.31 6.86
C ARG A 57 6.50 -39.88 7.32
N SER A 58 6.42 -38.92 6.43
CA SER A 58 5.68 -37.69 6.68
C SER A 58 4.20 -38.03 6.51
N GLY A 59 3.45 -38.11 7.58
CA GLY A 59 1.99 -38.10 7.56
C GLY A 59 1.48 -36.88 6.77
N PRO A 60 0.20 -36.81 6.39
CA PRO A 60 -0.33 -35.66 5.66
C PRO A 60 -0.09 -34.40 6.51
N ARG A 61 0.93 -33.60 6.13
CA ARG A 61 1.14 -32.29 6.74
C ARG A 61 -0.09 -31.44 6.44
N GLY A 62 -0.56 -30.73 7.46
CA GLY A 62 -1.60 -29.73 7.30
C GLY A 62 -1.23 -28.67 6.24
N LYS A 63 -2.16 -27.78 5.90
CA LYS A 63 -1.89 -26.68 5.00
C LYS A 63 -0.70 -25.85 5.49
N PRO A 64 0.21 -25.38 4.60
CA PRO A 64 1.29 -24.50 5.01
C PRO A 64 0.72 -23.25 5.69
N THR A 65 1.39 -22.81 6.75
CA THR A 65 0.90 -21.70 7.59
C THR A 65 1.86 -20.51 7.51
N ILE A 66 1.32 -19.35 7.20
CA ILE A 66 2.06 -18.08 7.14
C ILE A 66 1.67 -17.21 8.33
N LEU A 67 2.65 -16.78 9.12
CA LEU A 67 2.48 -15.75 10.14
C LEU A 67 2.76 -14.38 9.52
N VAL A 68 1.74 -13.53 9.42
CA VAL A 68 1.87 -12.17 8.93
C VAL A 68 1.95 -11.21 10.11
N VAL A 69 2.96 -10.36 10.19
CA VAL A 69 2.98 -9.22 11.11
C VAL A 69 2.65 -7.93 10.34
N SER A 70 1.58 -7.26 10.74
CA SER A 70 1.04 -6.08 10.07
C SER A 70 0.04 -5.32 10.97
N GLY A 71 -0.61 -4.26 10.42
CA GLY A 71 -1.63 -3.50 11.16
C GLY A 71 -1.01 -2.60 12.23
N TRP A 72 -0.13 -1.71 11.79
CA TRP A 72 0.73 -0.88 12.63
C TRP A 72 -0.03 0.16 13.45
N GLN A 73 -1.09 0.75 12.88
CA GLN A 73 -1.97 1.73 13.52
C GLN A 73 -3.41 1.62 12.98
N ASP A 74 -4.37 2.24 13.67
CA ASP A 74 -5.79 2.15 13.37
C ASP A 74 -6.46 3.54 13.14
N VAL A 75 -5.66 4.57 12.83
CA VAL A 75 -6.11 5.97 12.64
C VAL A 75 -5.86 6.52 11.23
N ASN A 76 -5.29 5.71 10.34
CA ASN A 76 -5.02 6.00 8.95
C ASN A 76 -5.55 4.85 8.08
N ILE A 77 -6.44 5.13 7.12
CA ILE A 77 -7.02 4.09 6.26
C ILE A 77 -5.98 3.42 5.37
N GLY A 78 -4.89 4.10 5.03
CA GLY A 78 -3.76 3.54 4.30
C GLY A 78 -2.99 2.51 5.09
N ASP A 79 -2.59 2.84 6.31
CA ASP A 79 -1.90 1.89 7.20
C ASP A 79 -2.80 0.70 7.57
N ILE A 80 -4.11 0.92 7.72
CA ILE A 80 -5.08 -0.17 7.86
C ILE A 80 -5.10 -1.00 6.57
N GLY A 81 -5.05 -0.36 5.41
CA GLY A 81 -5.12 -0.98 4.07
C GLY A 81 -3.97 -1.95 3.76
N HIS A 82 -2.79 -1.77 4.37
CA HIS A 82 -1.65 -2.70 4.22
C HIS A 82 -2.04 -4.15 4.52
N THR A 83 -2.77 -4.36 5.61
CA THR A 83 -3.17 -5.70 6.06
C THR A 83 -4.13 -6.40 5.10
N PRO A 84 -5.32 -5.84 4.77
CA PRO A 84 -6.24 -6.48 3.81
C PRO A 84 -5.62 -6.63 2.42
N GLY A 85 -4.76 -5.69 2.00
CA GLY A 85 -4.02 -5.81 0.75
C GLY A 85 -3.11 -7.04 0.73
N LEU A 86 -2.27 -7.22 1.76
CA LEU A 86 -1.38 -8.39 1.84
C LEU A 86 -2.17 -9.70 2.00
N LEU A 87 -3.22 -9.71 2.83
CA LEU A 87 -4.08 -10.89 2.96
C LEU A 87 -4.70 -11.28 1.62
N ARG A 88 -5.11 -10.30 0.80
CA ARG A 88 -5.66 -10.56 -0.53
C ARG A 88 -4.57 -11.05 -1.51
N VAL A 89 -3.35 -10.53 -1.44
CA VAL A 89 -2.21 -11.05 -2.21
C VAL A 89 -1.98 -12.53 -1.89
N LEU A 90 -1.90 -12.88 -0.60
CA LEU A 90 -1.69 -14.26 -0.17
C LEU A 90 -2.85 -15.19 -0.56
N ASP A 91 -4.10 -14.77 -0.36
CA ASP A 91 -5.30 -15.56 -0.75
C ASP A 91 -5.37 -15.79 -2.27
N THR A 92 -4.89 -14.83 -3.07
CA THR A 92 -4.91 -14.93 -4.53
C THR A 92 -3.80 -15.80 -5.09
N PHE A 93 -2.58 -15.65 -4.61
CA PHE A 93 -1.40 -16.26 -5.21
C PHE A 93 -0.89 -17.49 -4.42
N ILE A 94 -1.24 -17.62 -3.13
CA ILE A 94 -0.91 -18.80 -2.30
C ILE A 94 -2.19 -19.32 -1.61
N PRO A 95 -3.24 -19.67 -2.37
CA PRO A 95 -4.59 -19.97 -1.82
C PRO A 95 -4.64 -21.20 -0.90
N GLY A 96 -3.60 -22.03 -0.94
CA GLY A 96 -3.46 -23.20 -0.08
C GLY A 96 -2.99 -22.90 1.34
N ALA A 97 -2.42 -21.72 1.59
CA ALA A 97 -1.87 -21.38 2.90
C ALA A 97 -2.97 -20.98 3.90
N ARG A 98 -2.76 -21.38 5.17
CA ARG A 98 -3.45 -20.80 6.33
C ARG A 98 -2.69 -19.53 6.74
N VAL A 99 -3.39 -18.48 7.12
CA VAL A 99 -2.77 -17.23 7.58
C VAL A 99 -3.12 -16.98 9.03
N ILE A 100 -2.10 -16.70 9.85
CA ILE A 100 -2.21 -16.14 11.19
C ILE A 100 -1.74 -14.69 11.09
N LEU A 101 -2.55 -13.74 11.53
CA LEU A 101 -2.21 -12.33 11.56
C LEU A 101 -1.81 -11.91 12.97
N TRP A 102 -0.55 -11.57 13.16
CA TRP A 102 -0.08 -10.89 14.36
C TRP A 102 -0.27 -9.38 14.17
N LYS A 103 -1.43 -8.90 14.62
CA LYS A 103 -1.83 -7.50 14.47
C LYS A 103 -1.25 -6.66 15.59
N LYS A 104 -0.59 -5.56 15.24
CA LYS A 104 0.00 -4.65 16.22
C LYS A 104 -1.01 -3.65 16.80
N GLY A 105 -1.80 -2.97 15.98
CA GLY A 105 -2.86 -2.07 16.43
C GLY A 105 -4.03 -2.83 17.08
N GLY A 106 -4.51 -2.36 18.25
CA GLY A 106 -5.56 -3.03 19.04
C GLY A 106 -6.98 -2.44 18.85
N GLY A 107 -7.22 -1.59 17.86
CA GLY A 107 -8.50 -0.92 17.66
C GLY A 107 -9.65 -1.88 17.33
N ARG A 108 -10.75 -1.80 18.11
CA ARG A 108 -11.90 -2.68 17.96
C ARG A 108 -12.54 -2.61 16.58
N GLN A 109 -12.72 -1.40 16.04
CA GLN A 109 -13.36 -1.21 14.72
C GLN A 109 -12.54 -1.89 13.60
N VAL A 110 -11.21 -1.77 13.64
CA VAL A 110 -10.34 -2.42 12.66
C VAL A 110 -10.30 -3.93 12.86
N HIS A 111 -10.39 -4.43 14.09
CA HIS A 111 -10.55 -5.86 14.34
C HIS A 111 -11.83 -6.39 13.70
N GLU A 112 -12.98 -5.74 13.94
CA GLU A 112 -14.28 -6.12 13.37
C GLU A 112 -14.27 -6.05 11.83
N PHE A 113 -13.67 -5.01 11.25
CA PHE A 113 -13.45 -4.89 9.81
C PHE A 113 -12.67 -6.08 9.25
N LEU A 114 -11.52 -6.45 9.85
CA LEU A 114 -10.73 -7.59 9.40
C LEU A 114 -11.50 -8.91 9.53
N ARG A 115 -12.22 -9.12 10.63
CA ARG A 115 -13.06 -10.32 10.82
C ARG A 115 -14.19 -10.41 9.80
N LYS A 116 -14.80 -9.28 9.42
CA LYS A 116 -15.84 -9.20 8.39
C LYS A 116 -15.30 -9.67 7.02
N HIS A 117 -14.15 -9.17 6.61
CA HIS A 117 -13.62 -9.40 5.26
C HIS A 117 -12.72 -10.64 5.15
N PHE A 118 -12.11 -11.08 6.25
CA PHE A 118 -11.19 -12.23 6.32
C PHE A 118 -11.55 -13.18 7.47
N PRO A 119 -12.73 -13.82 7.44
CA PRO A 119 -13.21 -14.66 8.55
C PRO A 119 -12.37 -15.91 8.80
N ARG A 120 -11.53 -16.32 7.84
CA ARG A 120 -10.64 -17.50 7.95
C ARG A 120 -9.26 -17.18 8.51
N VAL A 121 -8.93 -15.89 8.71
CA VAL A 121 -7.64 -15.46 9.26
C VAL A 121 -7.72 -15.46 10.77
N ASP A 122 -6.79 -16.14 11.42
CA ASP A 122 -6.64 -16.13 12.88
C ASP A 122 -5.90 -14.85 13.27
N ILE A 123 -6.53 -13.99 14.07
CA ILE A 123 -5.93 -12.73 14.50
C ILE A 123 -5.44 -12.89 15.94
N ILE A 124 -4.14 -12.69 16.14
CA ILE A 124 -3.49 -12.70 17.45
C ILE A 124 -2.89 -11.33 17.78
N TYR A 125 -2.77 -11.04 19.05
CA TYR A 125 -2.23 -9.80 19.59
C TYR A 125 -1.10 -10.09 20.57
N GLY A 126 -0.23 -9.12 20.77
CA GLY A 126 0.87 -9.16 21.73
C GLY A 126 2.06 -8.36 21.22
N ASN A 127 3.07 -8.22 22.05
CA ASN A 127 4.27 -7.45 21.76
C ASN A 127 5.50 -8.34 21.65
N ALA A 128 6.44 -7.97 20.79
CA ALA A 128 7.82 -8.39 20.88
C ALA A 128 8.60 -7.26 21.56
N GLU A 129 9.30 -7.59 22.63
CA GLU A 129 10.18 -6.66 23.30
C GLU A 129 11.51 -6.52 22.53
N PRO A 130 12.25 -5.41 22.68
CA PRO A 130 13.59 -5.30 22.12
C PRO A 130 14.46 -6.51 22.50
N GLY A 131 15.19 -7.07 21.51
CA GLY A 131 15.95 -8.31 21.69
C GLY A 131 15.11 -9.58 21.52
N GLY A 132 13.85 -9.47 21.08
CA GLY A 132 13.01 -10.59 20.66
C GLY A 132 12.41 -11.43 21.78
N GLU A 133 12.22 -10.87 22.97
CA GLU A 133 11.50 -11.56 24.05
C GLU A 133 9.99 -11.55 23.78
N ILE A 134 9.33 -12.70 24.04
CA ILE A 134 7.90 -12.91 23.88
C ILE A 134 7.31 -13.40 25.19
N LYS A 135 6.22 -12.78 25.64
CA LYS A 135 5.52 -13.13 26.89
C LYS A 135 4.20 -13.86 26.63
N GLU A 136 3.57 -13.59 25.49
CA GLU A 136 2.25 -14.09 25.17
C GLU A 136 2.31 -15.51 24.57
N ARG A 137 1.59 -16.45 25.21
CA ARG A 137 1.49 -17.85 24.77
C ARG A 137 0.95 -17.96 23.33
N GLY A 138 -0.02 -17.13 22.94
CA GLY A 138 -0.58 -17.17 21.59
C GLY A 138 0.44 -16.90 20.49
N ILE A 139 1.47 -16.09 20.77
CA ILE A 139 2.56 -15.81 19.82
C ILE A 139 3.51 -17.01 19.73
N THR A 140 3.87 -17.61 20.88
CA THR A 140 4.74 -18.80 20.88
C THR A 140 4.05 -20.00 20.23
N ASP A 141 2.73 -20.12 20.35
CA ASP A 141 1.95 -21.14 19.64
C ASP A 141 1.97 -20.88 18.13
N ALA A 142 1.76 -19.63 17.69
CA ALA A 142 1.87 -19.24 16.27
C ALA A 142 3.28 -19.50 15.70
N PHE A 143 4.34 -19.28 16.47
CA PHE A 143 5.71 -19.59 16.06
C PHE A 143 5.94 -21.09 15.81
N ARG A 144 5.28 -21.95 16.59
CA ARG A 144 5.34 -23.39 16.37
C ARG A 144 4.58 -23.83 15.13
N GLU A 145 3.39 -23.24 14.90
CA GLU A 145 2.49 -23.62 13.82
C GLU A 145 2.92 -23.06 12.46
N ALA A 146 3.42 -21.80 12.39
CA ALA A 146 3.75 -21.19 11.13
C ALA A 146 5.05 -21.74 10.53
N ASP A 147 5.08 -21.85 9.20
CA ASP A 147 6.23 -22.30 8.40
C ASP A 147 7.06 -21.13 7.86
N LEU A 148 6.45 -19.96 7.72
CA LEU A 148 7.05 -18.74 7.18
C LEU A 148 6.50 -17.53 7.95
N MET A 149 7.35 -16.53 8.23
CA MET A 149 6.89 -15.23 8.72
C MET A 149 7.07 -14.15 7.66
N VAL A 150 6.04 -13.30 7.47
CA VAL A 150 6.04 -12.19 6.53
C VAL A 150 5.76 -10.88 7.26
N HIS A 151 6.69 -9.93 7.16
CA HIS A 151 6.47 -8.54 7.55
C HIS A 151 5.73 -7.80 6.43
N GLY A 152 4.55 -7.25 6.74
CA GLY A 152 3.73 -6.52 5.78
C GLY A 152 4.25 -5.11 5.46
N SER A 153 3.56 -4.44 4.55
CA SER A 153 3.89 -3.10 4.07
C SER A 153 3.97 -2.08 5.21
N GLY A 154 4.81 -1.07 5.02
CA GLY A 154 5.00 -0.03 6.01
C GLY A 154 6.04 1.03 5.62
N PRO A 155 6.10 2.16 6.36
CA PRO A 155 7.05 3.25 6.10
C PRO A 155 8.50 2.91 6.48
N SER A 156 8.69 1.82 7.21
CA SER A 156 9.96 1.23 7.62
C SER A 156 9.73 -0.23 8.04
N VAL A 157 10.75 -0.93 8.49
CA VAL A 157 10.60 -2.25 9.13
C VAL A 157 10.03 -2.06 10.55
N VAL A 158 8.76 -1.62 10.63
CA VAL A 158 8.06 -1.28 11.88
C VAL A 158 8.01 -2.47 12.85
N GLY A 159 7.95 -3.67 12.30
CA GLY A 159 7.96 -4.92 13.05
C GLY A 159 9.36 -5.52 13.25
N GLN A 160 10.44 -4.74 13.28
CA GLN A 160 11.80 -5.27 13.46
C GLN A 160 11.91 -6.19 14.68
N ALA A 161 11.44 -5.77 15.85
CA ALA A 161 11.46 -6.60 17.07
C ALA A 161 10.69 -7.92 16.90
N HIS A 162 9.61 -7.94 16.10
CA HIS A 162 8.85 -9.15 15.80
C HIS A 162 9.66 -10.13 14.92
N LEU A 163 10.39 -9.61 13.93
CA LEU A 163 11.30 -10.41 13.10
C LEU A 163 12.50 -10.93 13.92
N GLU A 164 13.04 -10.10 14.81
CA GLU A 164 14.10 -10.51 15.76
C GLU A 164 13.62 -11.65 16.67
N ALA A 165 12.40 -11.55 17.20
CA ALA A 165 11.78 -12.59 17.99
C ALA A 165 11.65 -13.90 17.20
N TRP A 166 11.14 -13.83 15.97
CA TRP A 166 11.03 -14.99 15.10
C TRP A 166 12.39 -15.64 14.83
N ALA A 167 13.40 -14.84 14.45
CA ALA A 167 14.76 -15.32 14.17
C ALA A 167 15.47 -15.89 15.40
N LYS A 168 15.11 -15.43 16.61
CA LYS A 168 15.65 -15.91 17.89
C LYS A 168 15.03 -17.26 18.31
N HIS A 169 13.73 -17.40 18.12
CA HIS A 169 12.98 -18.56 18.64
C HIS A 169 12.68 -19.63 17.61
N THR A 170 13.03 -19.40 16.34
CA THR A 170 12.83 -20.36 15.26
C THR A 170 14.03 -20.40 14.30
N ASN A 171 14.17 -21.50 13.56
CA ASN A 171 15.09 -21.61 12.42
C ASN A 171 14.33 -21.54 11.09
N LYS A 172 13.08 -21.04 11.11
CA LYS A 172 12.19 -21.00 9.95
C LYS A 172 12.40 -19.72 9.13
N PRO A 173 12.11 -19.74 7.82
CA PRO A 173 12.29 -18.59 6.95
C PRO A 173 11.40 -17.41 7.35
N PHE A 174 11.87 -16.21 7.05
CA PHE A 174 11.08 -14.97 7.12
C PHE A 174 11.47 -14.01 6.02
N GLY A 175 10.60 -13.05 5.75
CA GLY A 175 10.88 -11.99 4.80
C GLY A 175 10.02 -10.75 4.98
N ILE A 176 10.28 -9.76 4.14
CA ILE A 176 9.66 -8.45 4.15
C ILE A 176 8.95 -8.22 2.83
N PHE A 177 7.72 -7.71 2.87
CA PHE A 177 6.90 -7.47 1.68
C PHE A 177 6.34 -6.05 1.63
N GLY A 178 6.72 -5.29 0.60
CA GLY A 178 6.15 -3.97 0.31
C GLY A 178 6.50 -2.88 1.33
N THR A 179 7.72 -2.85 1.83
CA THR A 179 8.16 -1.93 2.89
C THR A 179 9.20 -0.93 2.39
N THR A 180 9.09 0.34 2.78
CA THR A 180 10.17 1.32 2.57
C THR A 180 11.35 1.02 3.52
N ILE A 181 12.56 1.05 2.98
CA ILE A 181 13.80 0.96 3.76
C ILE A 181 14.68 2.14 3.38
N GLN A 182 14.54 3.23 4.13
CA GLN A 182 15.27 4.48 3.88
C GLN A 182 16.59 4.55 4.64
N HIS A 183 16.70 3.81 5.72
CA HIS A 183 17.87 3.80 6.59
C HIS A 183 18.17 2.38 7.07
N VAL A 184 19.46 2.03 7.14
CA VAL A 184 19.92 0.71 7.57
C VAL A 184 21.03 0.91 8.58
N ASP A 185 20.73 0.67 9.86
CA ASP A 185 21.72 0.55 10.91
C ASP A 185 22.29 -0.88 10.99
N GLU A 186 23.33 -1.11 11.80
CA GLU A 186 23.98 -2.41 11.89
C GLU A 186 23.05 -3.50 12.48
N GLY A 187 22.11 -3.15 13.37
CA GLY A 187 21.12 -4.08 13.92
C GLY A 187 20.17 -4.56 12.86
N LEU A 188 19.54 -3.63 12.13
CA LEU A 188 18.67 -3.94 11.02
C LEU A 188 19.42 -4.69 9.92
N LYS A 189 20.66 -4.30 9.59
CA LYS A 189 21.48 -4.99 8.60
C LYS A 189 21.74 -6.44 8.95
N ALA A 190 22.07 -6.71 10.23
CA ALA A 190 22.29 -8.07 10.71
C ALA A 190 21.01 -8.93 10.62
N LEU A 191 19.83 -8.34 10.86
CA LEU A 191 18.55 -9.00 10.70
C LEU A 191 18.23 -9.27 9.23
N LEU A 192 18.39 -8.27 8.36
CA LEU A 192 18.08 -8.37 6.92
C LEU A 192 18.95 -9.41 6.20
N ARG A 193 20.19 -9.63 6.64
CA ARG A 193 21.06 -10.72 6.12
C ARG A 193 20.48 -12.13 6.34
N LYS A 194 19.58 -12.30 7.29
CA LYS A 194 18.92 -13.58 7.59
C LYS A 194 17.59 -13.74 6.85
N ALA A 195 17.08 -12.66 6.25
CA ALA A 195 15.81 -12.69 5.55
C ALA A 195 15.90 -13.53 4.27
N SER A 196 14.92 -14.40 4.04
CA SER A 196 14.83 -15.22 2.83
C SER A 196 14.40 -14.41 1.60
N PHE A 197 13.69 -13.31 1.82
CA PHE A 197 13.36 -12.31 0.79
C PHE A 197 13.15 -10.92 1.40
N ILE A 198 13.46 -9.89 0.61
CA ILE A 198 13.24 -8.49 0.96
C ILE A 198 12.63 -7.80 -0.26
N TYR A 199 11.32 -7.59 -0.21
CA TYR A 199 10.61 -6.87 -1.26
C TYR A 199 10.26 -5.48 -0.75
N THR A 200 10.95 -4.48 -1.32
CA THR A 200 10.73 -3.07 -0.97
C THR A 200 9.63 -2.48 -1.83
N ARG A 201 8.85 -1.54 -1.29
CA ARG A 201 7.70 -0.97 -2.03
C ARG A 201 8.09 0.05 -3.11
N GLU A 202 9.37 0.46 -3.18
CA GLU A 202 9.94 1.30 -4.22
C GLU A 202 11.40 0.93 -4.52
N THR A 203 11.85 1.20 -5.75
CA THR A 203 13.22 0.89 -6.19
C THR A 203 14.28 1.71 -5.47
N ALA A 204 13.92 2.88 -4.93
CA ALA A 204 14.82 3.69 -4.13
C ALA A 204 15.31 2.96 -2.85
N SER A 205 14.46 2.16 -2.21
CA SER A 205 14.87 1.32 -1.07
C SER A 205 15.80 0.18 -1.47
N VAL A 206 15.65 -0.40 -2.68
CA VAL A 206 16.60 -1.39 -3.20
C VAL A 206 18.00 -0.76 -3.29
N ALA A 207 18.09 0.46 -3.84
CA ALA A 207 19.36 1.19 -3.93
C ALA A 207 19.98 1.52 -2.56
N VAL A 208 19.14 1.77 -1.52
CA VAL A 208 19.62 1.94 -0.14
C VAL A 208 20.22 0.65 0.41
N LEU A 209 19.55 -0.49 0.17
CA LEU A 209 20.06 -1.80 0.60
C LEU A 209 21.36 -2.16 -0.09
N GLU A 210 21.49 -1.93 -1.40
CA GLU A 210 22.73 -2.14 -2.16
C GLU A 210 23.90 -1.32 -1.60
N LYS A 211 23.69 -0.03 -1.30
CA LYS A 211 24.69 0.84 -0.66
C LYS A 211 25.07 0.35 0.73
N ALA A 212 24.16 -0.29 1.45
CA ALA A 212 24.43 -0.92 2.75
C ALA A 212 25.16 -2.27 2.63
N GLY A 213 25.48 -2.73 1.41
CA GLY A 213 26.12 -4.03 1.15
C GLY A 213 25.15 -5.22 1.32
N LEU A 214 23.86 -5.00 1.02
CA LEU A 214 22.83 -6.01 0.94
C LEU A 214 22.34 -6.10 -0.50
N SER A 215 22.63 -7.19 -1.19
CA SER A 215 22.24 -7.40 -2.58
C SER A 215 22.00 -8.90 -2.85
N GLY A 216 21.27 -9.19 -3.91
CA GLY A 216 21.02 -10.56 -4.34
C GLY A 216 19.63 -10.72 -4.95
N PRO A 217 19.34 -11.86 -5.57
CA PRO A 217 18.08 -12.09 -6.27
C PRO A 217 16.84 -12.13 -5.35
N HIS A 218 17.06 -12.28 -4.05
CA HIS A 218 16.03 -12.26 -3.01
C HIS A 218 15.64 -10.83 -2.58
N ILE A 219 16.33 -9.81 -3.09
CA ILE A 219 16.05 -8.38 -2.83
C ILE A 219 15.51 -7.77 -4.12
N SER A 220 14.29 -7.29 -4.09
CA SER A 220 13.66 -6.69 -5.27
C SER A 220 12.51 -5.75 -4.92
N PHE A 221 11.95 -5.11 -5.92
CA PHE A 221 10.77 -4.27 -5.83
C PHE A 221 9.50 -5.12 -5.80
N ALA A 222 8.64 -4.90 -4.81
CA ALA A 222 7.24 -5.27 -4.83
C ALA A 222 6.42 -4.16 -4.16
N PRO A 223 5.48 -3.51 -4.87
CA PRO A 223 4.80 -2.32 -4.38
C PRO A 223 4.03 -2.58 -3.09
N ASP A 224 3.57 -1.50 -2.47
CA ASP A 224 2.75 -1.54 -1.27
C ASP A 224 1.54 -2.46 -1.47
N ALA A 225 1.32 -3.40 -0.54
CA ALA A 225 0.25 -4.38 -0.67
C ALA A 225 -1.15 -3.75 -0.79
N THR A 226 -1.33 -2.50 -0.36
CA THR A 226 -2.58 -1.74 -0.52
C THR A 226 -3.02 -1.64 -1.99
N PHE A 227 -2.11 -1.71 -2.97
CA PHE A 227 -2.45 -1.82 -4.40
C PHE A 227 -3.27 -3.07 -4.75
N PHE A 228 -3.42 -4.01 -3.83
CA PHE A 228 -4.25 -5.21 -4.03
C PHE A 228 -5.46 -5.28 -3.11
N MET A 229 -5.78 -4.18 -2.43
CA MET A 229 -6.92 -4.07 -1.54
C MET A 229 -8.22 -3.86 -2.33
N ASP A 230 -9.06 -4.89 -2.39
CA ASP A 230 -10.34 -4.91 -3.09
C ASP A 230 -11.56 -4.99 -2.17
N VAL A 231 -11.35 -4.88 -0.85
CA VAL A 231 -12.44 -4.96 0.13
C VAL A 231 -13.30 -3.70 0.11
N ARG A 232 -14.64 -3.87 0.05
CA ARG A 232 -15.61 -2.78 -0.02
C ARG A 232 -16.80 -2.99 0.92
N ASP A 233 -17.37 -1.89 1.40
CA ASP A 233 -18.68 -1.82 2.02
C ASP A 233 -19.63 -1.03 1.10
N ASP A 234 -20.01 -1.64 -0.02
CA ASP A 234 -20.85 -0.99 -1.02
C ASP A 234 -22.21 -0.53 -0.47
N PRO A 235 -22.90 -1.27 0.41
CA PRO A 235 -24.15 -0.78 1.01
C PRO A 235 -23.98 0.53 1.79
N LYS A 236 -22.89 0.66 2.55
CA LYS A 236 -22.58 1.87 3.32
C LYS A 236 -22.15 3.03 2.43
N GLY A 237 -21.29 2.75 1.47
CA GLY A 237 -20.81 3.76 0.50
C GLY A 237 -21.96 4.30 -0.37
N LEU A 238 -22.81 3.43 -0.91
CA LEU A 238 -23.96 3.83 -1.75
C LEU A 238 -24.98 4.66 -0.97
N ARG A 239 -25.29 4.30 0.28
CA ARG A 239 -26.17 5.08 1.13
C ARG A 239 -25.63 6.51 1.33
N PHE A 240 -24.35 6.65 1.66
CA PHE A 240 -23.74 7.96 1.79
C PHE A 240 -23.82 8.77 0.49
N MET A 241 -23.55 8.12 -0.66
CA MET A 241 -23.64 8.79 -1.96
C MET A 241 -25.06 9.28 -2.25
N GLU A 242 -26.09 8.47 -1.96
CA GLU A 242 -27.49 8.81 -2.12
C GLU A 242 -27.89 10.00 -1.24
N GLU A 243 -27.59 9.94 0.07
CA GLU A 243 -27.86 11.00 1.05
C GLU A 243 -27.25 12.36 0.66
N HIS A 244 -26.12 12.35 -0.05
CA HIS A 244 -25.40 13.57 -0.43
C HIS A 244 -25.50 13.90 -1.92
N GLY A 245 -26.27 13.13 -2.68
CA GLY A 245 -26.47 13.32 -4.12
C GLY A 245 -25.19 13.21 -4.94
N LEU A 246 -24.29 12.29 -4.54
CA LEU A 246 -23.10 11.92 -5.32
C LEU A 246 -23.52 10.89 -6.38
N GLN A 247 -23.29 11.19 -7.65
CA GLN A 247 -23.61 10.31 -8.75
C GLN A 247 -22.37 9.57 -9.24
N ASP A 248 -22.53 8.33 -9.64
CA ASP A 248 -21.43 7.49 -10.16
C ASP A 248 -20.67 8.20 -11.28
N ARG A 249 -19.35 8.28 -11.15
CA ARG A 249 -18.44 8.98 -12.07
C ARG A 249 -18.70 10.49 -12.27
N LYS A 250 -19.52 11.11 -11.44
CA LYS A 250 -19.81 12.55 -11.47
C LYS A 250 -19.37 13.28 -10.20
N PHE A 251 -18.29 12.83 -9.58
CA PHE A 251 -17.63 13.53 -8.50
C PHE A 251 -16.15 13.14 -8.45
N ILE A 252 -15.35 14.01 -7.89
CA ILE A 252 -13.95 13.72 -7.53
C ILE A 252 -13.83 13.67 -6.00
N CYS A 253 -12.88 12.88 -5.50
CA CYS A 253 -12.48 12.89 -4.10
C CYS A 253 -11.20 13.71 -3.94
N VAL A 254 -11.13 14.51 -2.87
CA VAL A 254 -9.96 15.34 -2.56
C VAL A 254 -9.56 15.13 -1.10
N VAL A 255 -8.30 14.77 -0.88
CA VAL A 255 -7.74 14.41 0.43
C VAL A 255 -6.66 15.41 0.83
N PRO A 256 -6.84 16.19 1.91
CA PRO A 256 -5.82 17.10 2.42
C PRO A 256 -4.75 16.36 3.20
N ARG A 257 -3.62 17.04 3.45
CA ARG A 257 -2.61 16.60 4.41
C ARG A 257 -1.69 17.75 4.80
N LEU A 258 -1.24 17.78 6.04
CA LEU A 258 -0.13 18.64 6.45
C LEU A 258 1.22 18.05 6.00
N ARG A 259 2.23 18.90 5.84
CA ARG A 259 3.60 18.46 5.47
C ARG A 259 4.13 17.42 6.44
N ILE A 260 3.95 17.67 7.73
CA ILE A 260 4.29 16.72 8.79
C ILE A 260 3.02 16.40 9.58
N THR A 261 2.66 15.13 9.62
CA THR A 261 1.53 14.64 10.44
C THR A 261 1.78 14.98 11.92
N PRO A 262 0.85 15.64 12.60
CA PRO A 262 1.02 16.09 13.98
C PRO A 262 0.83 14.94 14.99
N TYR A 263 1.65 13.91 14.91
CA TYR A 263 1.55 12.72 15.75
C TYR A 263 1.60 13.02 17.25
N TYR A 264 2.27 14.11 17.66
CA TYR A 264 2.29 14.55 19.06
C TYR A 264 0.91 14.88 19.65
N LYS A 265 -0.12 15.09 18.81
CA LYS A 265 -1.50 15.34 19.25
C LYS A 265 -2.27 14.06 19.61
N PHE A 266 -1.87 12.90 19.11
CA PHE A 266 -2.66 11.67 19.23
C PHE A 266 -1.84 10.37 19.40
N THR A 267 -0.52 10.48 19.53
CA THR A 267 0.32 9.34 19.92
C THR A 267 0.93 9.59 21.30
N ARG A 268 1.40 8.51 21.93
CA ARG A 268 2.11 8.61 23.22
C ARG A 268 3.61 8.89 23.07
N ASN A 269 4.07 9.15 21.85
CA ASN A 269 5.48 9.47 21.60
C ASN A 269 5.78 10.85 22.20
N GLU A 270 6.87 10.93 22.93
CA GLU A 270 7.35 12.20 23.50
C GLU A 270 8.00 13.03 22.39
N TYR A 271 7.53 14.26 22.24
CA TYR A 271 8.10 15.27 21.37
C TYR A 271 8.62 16.41 22.23
N THR A 272 9.81 16.92 21.92
CA THR A 272 10.30 18.15 22.57
C THR A 272 9.47 19.35 22.11
N ALA A 273 9.34 20.35 22.98
CA ALA A 273 8.64 21.59 22.63
C ALA A 273 9.25 22.29 21.41
N GLU A 274 10.57 22.18 21.23
CA GLU A 274 11.26 22.68 20.05
C GLU A 274 10.81 21.94 18.78
N ARG A 275 10.77 20.60 18.83
CA ARG A 275 10.32 19.80 17.67
C ARG A 275 8.86 20.04 17.31
N ILE A 276 7.99 20.26 18.30
CA ILE A 276 6.59 20.63 18.07
C ILE A 276 6.51 21.96 17.32
N ARG A 277 7.26 22.99 17.78
CA ARG A 277 7.28 24.30 17.10
C ARG A 277 7.76 24.19 15.65
N GLU A 278 8.86 23.46 15.38
CA GLU A 278 9.34 23.25 14.02
C GLU A 278 8.28 22.63 13.11
N ILE A 279 7.53 21.64 13.60
CA ILE A 279 6.44 20.98 12.87
C ILE A 279 5.32 21.98 12.59
N GLU A 280 4.88 22.74 13.60
CA GLU A 280 3.81 23.72 13.47
C GLU A 280 4.19 24.84 12.51
N GLU A 281 5.38 25.42 12.63
CA GLU A 281 5.88 26.47 11.74
C GLU A 281 5.96 26.01 10.28
N LEU A 282 6.43 24.78 10.02
CA LEU A 282 6.48 24.23 8.67
C LEU A 282 5.06 24.03 8.13
N ASN A 283 4.20 23.41 8.91
CA ASN A 283 2.82 23.14 8.50
C ASN A 283 2.05 24.45 8.24
N ASP A 284 2.14 25.43 9.11
CA ASP A 284 1.45 26.73 8.96
C ASP A 284 1.95 27.49 7.73
N ARG A 285 3.24 27.46 7.45
CA ARG A 285 3.82 28.08 6.25
C ARG A 285 3.33 27.45 4.96
N CYS A 286 3.17 26.11 4.93
CA CYS A 286 2.94 25.36 3.71
C CYS A 286 1.46 25.00 3.45
N LYS A 287 0.64 24.83 4.51
CA LYS A 287 -0.75 24.34 4.37
C LYS A 287 -1.59 25.16 3.41
N GLY A 288 -1.53 26.48 3.47
CA GLY A 288 -2.30 27.38 2.61
C GLY A 288 -1.90 27.29 1.12
N PRO A 289 -0.62 27.52 0.78
CA PRO A 289 -0.10 27.40 -0.59
C PRO A 289 -0.27 26.02 -1.21
N ASP A 290 -0.01 24.95 -0.45
CA ASP A 290 -0.16 23.59 -0.96
C ASP A 290 -1.62 23.30 -1.34
N HIS A 291 -2.57 23.56 -0.42
CA HIS A 291 -3.97 23.26 -0.65
C HIS A 291 -4.63 24.21 -1.66
N ALA A 292 -4.05 25.40 -1.91
CA ALA A 292 -4.49 26.26 -3.01
C ALA A 292 -4.43 25.53 -4.35
N LYS A 293 -3.43 24.68 -4.57
CA LYS A 293 -3.25 23.90 -5.81
C LYS A 293 -4.35 22.84 -5.99
N LEU A 294 -4.78 22.18 -4.89
CA LEU A 294 -5.96 21.31 -4.93
C LEU A 294 -7.25 22.09 -5.20
N ARG A 295 -7.42 23.26 -4.57
CA ARG A 295 -8.60 24.10 -4.78
C ARG A 295 -8.73 24.59 -6.21
N GLU A 296 -7.64 24.87 -6.92
CA GLU A 296 -7.68 25.20 -8.34
C GLU A 296 -8.28 24.06 -9.18
N ALA A 297 -7.88 22.81 -8.90
CA ALA A 297 -8.46 21.64 -9.54
C ALA A 297 -9.94 21.44 -9.18
N MET A 298 -10.32 21.66 -7.89
CA MET A 298 -11.72 21.61 -7.45
C MET A 298 -12.59 22.67 -8.19
N ILE A 299 -12.10 23.90 -8.26
CA ILE A 299 -12.79 25.02 -8.94
C ILE A 299 -12.98 24.70 -10.42
N ALA A 300 -11.92 24.25 -11.11
CA ALA A 300 -11.99 23.88 -12.51
C ALA A 300 -13.01 22.76 -12.75
N TRP A 301 -12.96 21.70 -11.93
CA TRP A 301 -13.89 20.56 -12.00
C TRP A 301 -15.35 21.02 -11.86
N VAL A 302 -15.67 21.79 -10.81
CA VAL A 302 -17.05 22.25 -10.56
C VAL A 302 -17.54 23.14 -11.69
N ARG A 303 -16.76 24.17 -12.08
CA ARG A 303 -17.20 25.15 -13.07
C ARG A 303 -17.34 24.60 -14.48
N GLU A 304 -16.50 23.62 -14.83
CA GLU A 304 -16.52 23.04 -16.19
C GLU A 304 -17.48 21.86 -16.32
N THR A 305 -17.78 21.16 -15.23
CA THR A 305 -18.60 19.95 -15.29
C THR A 305 -19.94 20.07 -14.57
N GLY A 306 -20.11 20.99 -13.64
CA GLY A 306 -21.26 21.07 -12.74
C GLY A 306 -21.34 19.93 -11.73
N ASN A 307 -20.30 19.12 -11.60
CA ASN A 307 -20.27 17.94 -10.76
C ASN A 307 -19.71 18.23 -9.35
N LYS A 308 -19.99 17.35 -8.40
CA LYS A 308 -19.61 17.50 -6.99
C LYS A 308 -18.15 17.16 -6.71
N VAL A 309 -17.69 17.65 -5.58
CA VAL A 309 -16.41 17.29 -4.95
C VAL A 309 -16.69 16.68 -3.59
N LEU A 310 -16.07 15.55 -3.27
CA LEU A 310 -16.05 14.96 -1.94
C LEU A 310 -14.71 15.29 -1.27
N ALA A 311 -14.71 16.19 -0.30
CA ALA A 311 -13.59 16.42 0.59
C ALA A 311 -13.60 15.36 1.70
N CYS A 312 -12.55 14.54 1.78
CA CYS A 312 -12.52 13.37 2.65
C CYS A 312 -11.13 13.14 3.25
N PRO A 313 -11.04 12.53 4.45
CA PRO A 313 -9.78 12.27 5.12
C PRO A 313 -9.20 10.89 4.75
N GLU A 314 -7.87 10.75 4.84
CA GLU A 314 -7.18 9.47 4.99
C GLU A 314 -6.88 9.18 6.47
N MET A 315 -6.51 10.21 7.24
CA MET A 315 -6.27 10.14 8.67
C MET A 315 -7.36 10.84 9.50
N THR A 316 -7.48 10.43 10.75
CA THR A 316 -8.48 11.01 11.66
C THR A 316 -8.33 12.52 11.86
N TYR A 317 -7.10 13.05 11.93
CA TYR A 317 -6.85 14.49 12.17
C TYR A 317 -7.22 15.36 10.96
N GLU A 318 -7.30 14.79 9.77
CA GLU A 318 -7.58 15.53 8.55
C GLU A 318 -9.04 15.98 8.44
N VAL A 319 -9.94 15.38 9.23
CA VAL A 319 -11.33 15.82 9.31
C VAL A 319 -11.42 17.30 9.67
N ASP A 320 -10.56 17.75 10.59
CA ASP A 320 -10.53 19.15 11.04
C ASP A 320 -9.94 20.10 9.97
N LEU A 321 -9.18 19.57 9.03
CA LEU A 321 -8.57 20.34 7.94
C LEU A 321 -9.50 20.58 6.77
N LEU A 322 -10.56 19.80 6.61
CA LEU A 322 -11.43 19.84 5.43
C LEU A 322 -12.04 21.22 5.21
N ASP A 323 -12.53 21.81 6.29
CA ASP A 323 -13.18 23.12 6.20
C ASP A 323 -12.17 24.25 6.00
N GLU A 324 -11.15 24.30 6.86
CA GLU A 324 -10.10 25.33 6.82
C GLU A 324 -9.36 25.39 5.49
N LEU A 325 -8.94 24.22 4.98
CA LEU A 325 -8.00 24.17 3.86
C LEU A 325 -8.66 23.93 2.51
N LEU A 326 -9.80 23.24 2.45
CA LEU A 326 -10.44 22.88 1.18
C LEU A 326 -11.74 23.64 0.92
N VAL A 327 -12.59 23.92 1.94
CA VAL A 327 -13.94 24.45 1.69
C VAL A 327 -14.03 25.96 1.91
N ALA A 328 -13.64 26.46 3.07
CA ALA A 328 -13.79 27.88 3.42
C ALA A 328 -13.14 28.85 2.41
N PRO A 329 -11.94 28.54 1.86
CA PRO A 329 -11.30 29.44 0.89
C PRO A 329 -11.84 29.35 -0.54
N LEU A 330 -12.81 28.47 -0.83
CA LEU A 330 -13.39 28.38 -2.17
C LEU A 330 -14.28 29.58 -2.51
N PRO A 331 -14.46 29.91 -3.80
CA PRO A 331 -15.48 30.85 -4.25
C PRO A 331 -16.89 30.38 -3.88
N ASP A 332 -17.80 31.35 -3.63
CA ASP A 332 -19.16 31.08 -3.19
C ASP A 332 -20.00 30.29 -4.21
N ASP A 333 -19.68 30.38 -5.49
CA ASP A 333 -20.29 29.60 -6.57
C ASP A 333 -19.86 28.11 -6.57
N VAL A 334 -18.74 27.78 -5.93
CA VAL A 334 -18.18 26.42 -5.87
C VAL A 334 -18.56 25.69 -4.57
N LYS A 335 -18.62 26.40 -3.45
CA LYS A 335 -18.91 25.82 -2.11
C LYS A 335 -20.12 24.88 -2.09
N PRO A 336 -21.27 25.20 -2.73
CA PRO A 336 -22.47 24.34 -2.69
C PRO A 336 -22.26 22.94 -3.33
N PHE A 337 -21.22 22.77 -4.14
CA PHE A 337 -20.89 21.50 -4.79
C PHE A 337 -19.98 20.60 -3.95
N VAL A 338 -19.48 21.08 -2.80
CA VAL A 338 -18.54 20.33 -1.96
C VAL A 338 -19.28 19.62 -0.83
N VAL A 339 -19.13 18.30 -0.81
CA VAL A 339 -19.57 17.42 0.28
C VAL A 339 -18.37 17.12 1.16
N LYS A 340 -18.56 17.14 2.48
CA LYS A 340 -17.52 16.75 3.47
C LYS A 340 -17.82 15.37 4.03
N ARG A 341 -16.79 14.56 4.25
CA ARG A 341 -16.89 13.24 4.90
C ARG A 341 -16.09 13.22 6.20
N GLY A 342 -16.69 12.72 7.27
CA GLY A 342 -15.95 12.39 8.49
C GLY A 342 -15.03 11.18 8.30
N TYR A 343 -14.32 10.76 9.35
CA TYR A 343 -13.44 9.58 9.27
C TYR A 343 -14.23 8.31 8.95
N TRP A 344 -13.64 7.44 8.18
CA TRP A 344 -14.20 6.17 7.68
C TRP A 344 -13.18 5.03 7.74
N LEU A 345 -13.59 3.81 7.44
CA LEU A 345 -12.71 2.67 7.27
C LEU A 345 -12.36 2.45 5.78
N PRO A 346 -11.29 1.70 5.48
CA PRO A 346 -10.83 1.51 4.10
C PRO A 346 -11.86 0.90 3.16
N ASP A 347 -12.75 0.02 3.64
CA ASP A 347 -13.78 -0.62 2.83
C ASP A 347 -14.86 0.36 2.36
N GLU A 348 -15.25 1.30 3.20
CA GLU A 348 -16.16 2.37 2.82
C GLU A 348 -15.48 3.36 1.86
N ALA A 349 -14.24 3.77 2.17
CA ALA A 349 -13.44 4.62 1.29
C ALA A 349 -13.28 4.00 -0.10
N ALA A 350 -12.91 2.71 -0.17
CA ALA A 350 -12.78 1.98 -1.42
C ALA A 350 -14.09 1.90 -2.22
N SER A 351 -15.24 1.74 -1.53
CA SER A 351 -16.55 1.74 -2.18
C SER A 351 -16.88 3.06 -2.86
N ILE A 352 -16.54 4.18 -2.21
CA ILE A 352 -16.79 5.52 -2.75
C ILE A 352 -15.73 5.87 -3.81
N TYR A 353 -14.44 5.59 -3.56
CA TYR A 353 -13.38 5.81 -4.55
C TYR A 353 -13.62 5.02 -5.84
N ALA A 354 -14.12 3.77 -5.73
CA ALA A 354 -14.48 2.97 -6.89
C ALA A 354 -15.51 3.63 -7.81
N ARG A 355 -16.27 4.62 -7.32
CA ARG A 355 -17.34 5.35 -8.02
C ARG A 355 -17.00 6.80 -8.31
N ALA A 356 -15.89 7.31 -7.81
CA ALA A 356 -15.40 8.62 -8.14
C ALA A 356 -14.87 8.68 -9.59
N HIS A 357 -14.84 9.86 -10.17
CA HIS A 357 -14.18 10.10 -11.46
C HIS A 357 -12.66 10.05 -11.32
N ALA A 358 -12.15 10.69 -10.27
CA ALA A 358 -10.75 10.67 -9.89
C ALA A 358 -10.60 10.90 -8.37
N VAL A 359 -9.45 10.53 -7.81
CA VAL A 359 -9.04 10.85 -6.44
C VAL A 359 -7.77 11.69 -6.51
N LEU A 360 -7.78 12.87 -5.87
CA LEU A 360 -6.65 13.78 -5.75
C LEU A 360 -6.22 13.82 -4.29
N SER A 361 -4.95 13.57 -3.99
CA SER A 361 -4.54 13.42 -2.60
C SER A 361 -3.11 13.87 -2.33
N PHE A 362 -2.90 14.52 -1.18
CA PHE A 362 -1.59 14.68 -0.58
C PHE A 362 -1.14 13.44 0.19
N GLU A 363 -2.07 12.64 0.69
CA GLU A 363 -1.77 11.34 1.29
C GLU A 363 -1.49 10.30 0.21
N CYS A 364 -0.56 9.36 0.50
CA CYS A 364 -0.10 8.44 -0.53
C CYS A 364 -1.01 7.20 -0.70
N HIS A 365 -1.85 6.84 0.26
CA HIS A 365 -2.62 5.60 0.17
C HIS A 365 -4.01 5.78 -0.45
N SER A 366 -4.64 6.93 -0.30
CA SER A 366 -5.93 7.19 -0.97
C SER A 366 -5.85 7.02 -2.49
N PRO A 367 -4.80 7.52 -3.18
CA PRO A 367 -4.59 7.21 -4.59
C PRO A 367 -4.35 5.72 -4.87
N ILE A 368 -3.63 5.02 -3.99
CA ILE A 368 -3.41 3.56 -4.13
C ILE A 368 -4.73 2.80 -4.03
N ILE A 369 -5.57 3.14 -3.01
CA ILE A 369 -6.88 2.53 -2.84
C ILE A 369 -7.78 2.81 -4.05
N ALA A 370 -7.75 4.04 -4.57
CA ALA A 370 -8.49 4.40 -5.79
C ALA A 370 -8.03 3.57 -7.01
N ALA A 371 -6.71 3.48 -7.23
CA ALA A 371 -6.13 2.69 -8.31
C ALA A 371 -6.49 1.20 -8.21
N ALA A 372 -6.39 0.62 -7.02
CA ALA A 372 -6.78 -0.77 -6.75
C ALA A 372 -8.27 -1.03 -7.06
N ASN A 373 -9.11 0.01 -7.00
CA ASN A 373 -10.54 -0.06 -7.25
C ASN A 373 -10.97 0.55 -8.61
N GLY A 374 -10.01 0.73 -9.53
CA GLY A 374 -10.30 1.08 -10.92
C GLY A 374 -10.60 2.57 -11.16
N THR A 375 -10.11 3.46 -10.32
CA THR A 375 -10.32 4.91 -10.43
C THR A 375 -8.99 5.64 -10.63
N PRO A 376 -8.90 6.56 -11.64
CA PRO A 376 -7.74 7.43 -11.82
C PRO A 376 -7.38 8.18 -10.54
N CYS A 377 -6.08 8.32 -10.26
CA CYS A 377 -5.62 8.83 -8.99
C CYS A 377 -4.43 9.78 -9.16
N PHE A 378 -4.47 10.91 -8.46
CA PHE A 378 -3.44 11.92 -8.46
C PHE A 378 -2.78 11.98 -7.10
N TYR A 379 -1.47 11.84 -7.08
CA TYR A 379 -0.66 12.00 -5.90
C TYR A 379 0.12 13.32 -5.94
N LEU A 380 -0.20 14.23 -5.02
CA LEU A 380 0.51 15.48 -4.86
C LEU A 380 1.57 15.29 -3.78
N ARG A 381 2.75 14.87 -4.22
CA ARG A 381 3.85 14.47 -3.35
C ARG A 381 4.50 15.67 -2.68
N GLN A 382 4.65 15.59 -1.37
CA GLN A 382 5.36 16.55 -0.55
C GLN A 382 6.82 16.11 -0.33
N PRO A 383 7.79 17.03 -0.16
CA PRO A 383 9.20 16.66 0.11
C PRO A 383 9.36 15.77 1.33
N GLU A 384 8.49 15.95 2.34
CA GLU A 384 8.46 15.19 3.58
C GLU A 384 7.97 13.75 3.40
N ASP A 385 7.43 13.40 2.24
CA ASP A 385 7.03 12.04 1.90
C ASP A 385 8.21 11.08 1.68
N THR A 386 9.42 11.59 1.73
CA THR A 386 10.62 10.78 1.64
C THR A 386 10.74 10.01 0.31
N ILE A 387 11.42 8.86 0.32
CA ILE A 387 11.59 8.03 -0.89
C ILE A 387 10.35 7.20 -1.23
N LYS A 388 9.36 7.08 -0.33
CA LYS A 388 8.17 6.23 -0.56
C LYS A 388 7.38 6.61 -1.82
N GLY A 389 7.39 7.89 -2.21
CA GLY A 389 6.70 8.36 -3.40
C GLY A 389 7.29 7.81 -4.71
N GLN A 390 8.51 7.27 -4.70
CA GLN A 390 9.13 6.67 -5.88
C GLN A 390 8.28 5.51 -6.45
N MET A 391 7.52 4.78 -5.62
CA MET A 391 6.67 3.67 -6.10
C MET A 391 5.67 4.08 -7.19
N TYR A 392 5.22 5.32 -7.21
CA TYR A 392 4.32 5.81 -8.26
C TYR A 392 5.01 5.89 -9.62
N TYR A 393 6.25 6.38 -9.65
CA TYR A 393 7.08 6.40 -10.86
C TYR A 393 7.44 4.99 -11.30
N ASP A 394 7.80 4.10 -10.37
CA ASP A 394 8.15 2.70 -10.64
C ASP A 394 6.99 1.92 -11.30
N LEU A 395 5.75 2.33 -11.03
CA LEU A 395 4.54 1.71 -11.59
C LEU A 395 3.99 2.41 -12.82
N GLY A 396 4.55 3.56 -13.21
CA GLY A 396 4.13 4.31 -14.40
C GLY A 396 2.97 5.27 -14.16
N PHE A 397 2.85 5.80 -12.92
CA PHE A 397 1.91 6.87 -12.57
C PHE A 397 2.52 8.27 -12.70
N ASP A 398 3.58 8.43 -13.49
CA ASP A 398 4.35 9.67 -13.63
C ASP A 398 3.46 10.89 -13.92
N ASP A 399 2.55 10.77 -14.90
CA ASP A 399 1.67 11.89 -15.29
C ASP A 399 0.59 12.22 -14.25
N TRP A 400 0.42 11.39 -13.24
CA TRP A 400 -0.53 11.56 -12.14
C TRP A 400 0.18 11.81 -10.79
N THR A 401 1.50 11.98 -10.81
CA THR A 401 2.33 12.29 -9.64
C THR A 401 2.92 13.68 -9.80
N PHE A 402 2.66 14.55 -8.83
CA PHE A 402 3.04 15.95 -8.85
C PHE A 402 3.96 16.26 -7.67
N GLU A 403 5.18 16.69 -7.95
CA GLU A 403 6.07 17.23 -6.91
C GLU A 403 5.59 18.63 -6.52
N ILE A 404 4.99 18.77 -5.34
CA ILE A 404 4.20 19.95 -4.96
C ILE A 404 4.96 21.26 -5.05
N GLU A 405 6.25 21.28 -4.74
CA GLU A 405 7.06 22.49 -4.81
C GLU A 405 7.40 22.93 -6.24
N ARG A 406 7.20 22.06 -7.22
CA ARG A 406 7.47 22.31 -8.65
C ARG A 406 6.20 22.36 -9.49
N THR A 407 5.04 22.24 -8.84
CA THR A 407 3.75 22.13 -9.53
C THR A 407 2.89 23.33 -9.21
N GLU A 408 2.37 23.99 -10.22
CA GLU A 408 1.33 25.00 -10.08
C GLU A 408 -0.06 24.34 -10.07
N GLY A 409 -1.04 24.94 -9.38
CA GLY A 409 -2.39 24.39 -9.28
C GLY A 409 -3.06 24.20 -10.65
N ARG A 410 -2.79 25.11 -11.59
CA ARG A 410 -3.24 24.99 -12.98
C ARG A 410 -2.79 23.68 -13.65
N GLN A 411 -1.57 23.20 -13.38
CA GLN A 411 -1.08 21.94 -13.96
C GLN A 411 -1.87 20.73 -13.45
N VAL A 412 -2.29 20.75 -12.17
CA VAL A 412 -3.16 19.72 -11.60
C VAL A 412 -4.54 19.79 -12.25
N ALA A 413 -5.11 21.00 -12.39
CA ALA A 413 -6.40 21.23 -13.03
C ALA A 413 -6.39 20.79 -14.51
N ASP A 414 -5.34 21.14 -15.27
CA ASP A 414 -5.21 20.77 -16.67
C ASP A 414 -5.09 19.24 -16.84
N ARG A 415 -4.33 18.58 -15.97
CA ARG A 415 -4.25 17.11 -15.99
C ARG A 415 -5.58 16.45 -15.63
N LEU A 416 -6.31 16.99 -14.66
CA LEU A 416 -7.66 16.51 -14.33
C LEU A 416 -8.59 16.68 -15.54
N ARG A 417 -8.50 17.80 -16.26
CA ARG A 417 -9.26 18.06 -17.51
C ARG A 417 -8.95 17.01 -18.57
N GLU A 418 -7.68 16.66 -18.77
CA GLU A 418 -7.28 15.60 -19.69
C GLU A 418 -7.86 14.23 -19.30
N VAL A 419 -7.94 13.93 -18.00
CA VAL A 419 -8.54 12.69 -17.50
C VAL A 419 -10.04 12.65 -17.82
N TRP A 420 -10.82 13.71 -17.52
CA TRP A 420 -12.25 13.63 -17.78
C TRP A 420 -12.62 13.71 -19.26
N THR A 421 -11.90 14.46 -20.08
CA THR A 421 -12.15 14.52 -21.53
C THR A 421 -11.70 13.26 -22.26
N GLY A 422 -10.69 12.58 -21.73
CA GLY A 422 -10.10 11.33 -22.26
C GLY A 422 -10.28 10.12 -21.34
N TYR A 423 -11.39 10.00 -20.61
CA TYR A 423 -11.59 9.01 -19.55
C TYR A 423 -11.29 7.56 -19.94
N PRO A 424 -11.71 7.05 -21.13
CA PRO A 424 -11.33 5.70 -21.55
C PRO A 424 -9.81 5.49 -21.65
N ARG A 425 -9.06 6.49 -22.07
CA ARG A 425 -7.59 6.44 -22.14
C ARG A 425 -6.97 6.45 -20.75
N ALA A 426 -7.51 7.24 -19.83
CA ALA A 426 -7.09 7.24 -18.42
C ALA A 426 -7.30 5.87 -17.78
N LEU A 427 -8.44 5.22 -18.01
CA LEU A 427 -8.72 3.88 -17.52
C LEU A 427 -7.79 2.82 -18.14
N ALA A 428 -7.48 2.92 -19.43
CA ALA A 428 -6.54 2.00 -20.09
C ALA A 428 -5.13 2.10 -19.48
N ARG A 429 -4.66 3.33 -19.23
CA ARG A 429 -3.38 3.58 -18.54
C ARG A 429 -3.36 3.01 -17.12
N LEU A 430 -4.42 3.25 -16.35
CA LEU A 430 -4.56 2.68 -15.02
C LEU A 430 -4.49 1.15 -15.07
N ALA A 431 -5.20 0.52 -15.98
CA ALA A 431 -5.21 -0.92 -16.15
C ALA A 431 -3.82 -1.49 -16.50
N GLU A 432 -3.03 -0.76 -17.30
CA GLU A 432 -1.63 -1.14 -17.60
C GLU A 432 -0.77 -1.12 -16.31
N SER A 433 -0.82 -0.04 -15.52
CA SER A 433 -0.07 0.08 -14.27
C SER A 433 -0.49 -0.99 -13.26
N MET A 434 -1.78 -1.25 -13.10
CA MET A 434 -2.30 -2.31 -12.23
C MET A 434 -1.96 -3.72 -12.74
N GLY A 435 -1.82 -3.89 -14.05
CA GLY A 435 -1.29 -5.12 -14.65
C GLY A 435 0.16 -5.39 -14.23
N LYS A 436 1.01 -4.35 -14.20
CA LYS A 436 2.40 -4.46 -13.69
C LYS A 436 2.42 -4.88 -12.21
N VAL A 437 1.58 -4.27 -11.37
CA VAL A 437 1.42 -4.64 -9.95
C VAL A 437 1.13 -6.13 -9.81
N ARG A 438 0.14 -6.64 -10.57
CA ARG A 438 -0.26 -8.05 -10.51
C ARG A 438 0.88 -9.01 -10.90
N ILE A 439 1.64 -8.67 -11.94
CA ILE A 439 2.80 -9.48 -12.37
C ILE A 439 3.88 -9.50 -11.30
N ILE A 440 4.18 -8.36 -10.68
CA ILE A 440 5.18 -8.26 -9.62
C ILE A 440 4.77 -9.12 -8.43
N TYR A 441 3.51 -9.03 -7.98
CA TYR A 441 3.04 -9.85 -6.85
C TYR A 441 3.06 -11.35 -7.17
N ALA A 442 2.68 -11.76 -8.37
CA ALA A 442 2.76 -13.16 -8.78
C ALA A 442 4.20 -13.70 -8.70
N ARG A 443 5.20 -12.89 -9.09
CA ARG A 443 6.63 -13.28 -8.99
C ARG A 443 7.09 -13.33 -7.53
N ALA A 444 6.76 -12.31 -6.73
CA ALA A 444 7.15 -12.24 -5.32
C ALA A 444 6.56 -13.40 -4.51
N THR A 445 5.30 -13.74 -4.75
CA THR A 445 4.62 -14.83 -4.05
C THR A 445 5.07 -16.21 -4.50
N ALA A 446 5.48 -16.39 -5.76
CA ALA A 446 6.08 -17.65 -6.22
C ALA A 446 7.34 -18.00 -5.42
N ALA A 447 8.21 -17.01 -5.15
CA ALA A 447 9.37 -17.23 -4.29
C ALA A 447 8.99 -17.55 -2.83
N MET A 448 7.90 -16.98 -2.31
CA MET A 448 7.38 -17.35 -0.99
C MET A 448 6.83 -18.77 -0.97
N GLU A 449 6.12 -19.20 -2.02
CA GLU A 449 5.56 -20.54 -2.14
C GLU A 449 6.66 -21.60 -2.18
N GLU A 450 7.80 -21.31 -2.79
CA GLU A 450 8.96 -22.21 -2.77
C GLU A 450 9.48 -22.47 -1.35
N LEU A 451 9.47 -21.46 -0.47
CA LEU A 451 9.88 -21.60 0.93
C LEU A 451 8.90 -22.43 1.78
N LEU A 452 7.65 -22.58 1.31
CA LEU A 452 6.62 -23.38 1.98
C LEU A 452 6.66 -24.86 1.56
N GLN A 453 7.47 -25.23 0.56
CA GLN A 453 7.61 -26.61 0.07
C GLN A 453 8.46 -27.45 1.04
N PRO A 454 8.07 -28.70 1.35
CA PRO A 454 8.84 -29.58 2.21
C PRO A 454 10.23 -29.88 1.64
N GLY A 455 11.28 -29.64 2.44
CA GLY A 455 12.65 -30.06 2.12
C GLY A 455 13.53 -29.03 1.40
N LYS A 456 13.09 -27.76 1.29
CA LYS A 456 13.89 -26.65 0.72
C LYS A 456 14.30 -25.59 1.80
N ALA A 457 13.93 -25.75 3.07
CA ALA A 457 14.33 -24.88 4.18
C ALA A 457 15.52 -25.43 4.94
#